data_2c74227391a0c0d8246431cf78ff8ccd
#
_entry.id   2c74227391a0c0d8246431cf78ff8ccd
#
_cell.length_a   1.000
_cell.length_b   1.000
_cell.length_c   1.000
_cell.angle_alpha   90.00
_cell.angle_beta   90.00
_cell.angle_gamma   90.00
#
_symmetry.space_group_name_H-M   'P 1'
#
loop_
_entity.id
_entity.type
_entity.pdbx_description
1 polymer ?
#
loop_
_entity_poly.entity_id
_entity_poly.type
_entity_poly.pdbx_seq_one_letter_code
_entity_poly.pdbx_strand_id
1 'polypeptide(L)'
;VPPSAVSSAGAEAVELAALAGLFLDPWQELVLQSALSERADGKWAALEVGLVVPRQNGKGSILGARELAGMFLLGEELILHSAHEFKTSQQAFRRVRYLIENCDDLDRMVKRVRTSNGEEAIECKNGSRLRFVARSSGSGRGFTGDCIIFDEAYKLSAAMMAALLPTLSARPNPQLWYTTSSPPEIDEFSEQIRRTKVRSTTDDPGRLCWIEWSSELSADPADPAVWAASNPALGRRIDPEFVEAERQTMPSEAFAVERLGVWKSQS
;
A
#
# COMPACT_ATOMS: atom_id res chain seq x y z
N VAL A 1 -10.91 -1.07 11.31
CA VAL A 1 -10.45 -2.42 11.71
C VAL A 1 -11.50 -3.43 11.26
N PRO A 2 -11.10 -4.53 10.61
CA PRO A 2 -12.05 -5.56 10.21
C PRO A 2 -12.80 -6.14 11.42
N PRO A 3 -14.12 -6.27 11.35
CA PRO A 3 -14.94 -6.58 12.54
C PRO A 3 -14.75 -8.00 13.10
N SER A 4 -14.05 -8.90 12.43
CA SER A 4 -13.86 -10.30 12.82
C SER A 4 -12.44 -10.65 13.27
N ALA A 5 -11.59 -9.65 13.56
CA ALA A 5 -10.22 -9.86 13.97
C ALA A 5 -10.10 -10.39 15.40
N VAL A 6 -9.32 -11.44 15.60
CA VAL A 6 -9.00 -12.03 16.92
C VAL A 6 -7.51 -11.97 17.25
N SER A 7 -6.66 -11.85 16.24
CA SER A 7 -5.18 -11.71 16.34
C SER A 7 -4.65 -10.86 15.19
N SER A 8 -3.37 -10.63 15.14
CA SER A 8 -2.69 -9.95 14.05
C SER A 8 -1.23 -10.41 13.96
N ALA A 9 -0.76 -10.67 12.75
CA ALA A 9 0.65 -10.89 12.42
C ALA A 9 1.43 -9.58 12.22
N GLY A 10 0.80 -8.44 12.51
CA GLY A 10 1.39 -7.12 12.27
C GLY A 10 2.59 -6.82 13.16
N ALA A 11 2.60 -7.27 14.42
CA ALA A 11 3.70 -7.05 15.33
C ALA A 11 4.97 -7.78 14.85
N GLU A 12 4.84 -9.05 14.46
CA GLU A 12 5.94 -9.84 13.90
C GLU A 12 6.45 -9.28 12.58
N ALA A 13 5.58 -8.71 11.76
CA ALA A 13 5.97 -8.02 10.52
C ALA A 13 6.78 -6.74 10.81
N VAL A 14 6.43 -5.99 11.86
CA VAL A 14 7.18 -4.81 12.33
C VAL A 14 8.57 -5.24 12.86
N GLU A 15 8.63 -6.30 13.66
CA GLU A 15 9.89 -6.83 14.19
C GLU A 15 10.83 -7.31 13.06
N LEU A 16 10.29 -8.02 12.07
CA LEU A 16 11.05 -8.45 10.90
C LEU A 16 11.56 -7.25 10.07
N ALA A 17 10.74 -6.22 9.89
CA ALA A 17 11.16 -4.99 9.22
C ALA A 17 12.31 -4.30 9.98
N ALA A 18 12.22 -4.21 11.31
CA ALA A 18 13.27 -3.66 12.16
C ALA A 18 14.57 -4.47 12.07
N LEU A 19 14.48 -5.81 12.05
CA LEU A 19 15.63 -6.71 11.82
C LEU A 19 16.32 -6.42 10.49
N ALA A 20 15.56 -6.13 9.45
CA ALA A 20 16.07 -5.73 8.14
C ALA A 20 16.57 -4.26 8.09
N GLY A 21 16.57 -3.53 9.20
CA GLY A 21 16.97 -2.13 9.27
C GLY A 21 15.89 -1.12 8.84
N LEU A 22 14.64 -1.56 8.69
CA LEU A 22 13.51 -0.72 8.34
C LEU A 22 12.69 -0.40 9.60
N PHE A 23 12.98 0.73 10.23
CA PHE A 23 12.25 1.21 11.40
C PHE A 23 11.02 1.99 10.97
N LEU A 24 9.86 1.52 11.39
CA LEU A 24 8.58 2.11 11.06
C LEU A 24 8.17 3.18 12.06
N ASP A 25 7.43 4.19 11.60
CA ASP A 25 6.75 5.14 12.48
C ASP A 25 5.50 4.50 13.10
N PRO A 26 5.02 4.95 14.29
CA PRO A 26 3.86 4.35 14.95
C PRO A 26 2.60 4.24 14.07
N TRP A 27 2.37 5.21 13.18
CA TRP A 27 1.24 5.16 12.26
C TRP A 27 1.40 4.05 11.19
N GLN A 28 2.64 3.76 10.79
CA GLN A 28 2.95 2.69 9.84
C GLN A 28 2.78 1.31 10.49
N GLU A 29 3.19 1.19 11.75
CA GLU A 29 2.95 -0.01 12.56
C GLU A 29 1.44 -0.26 12.74
N LEU A 30 0.65 0.79 13.05
CA LEU A 30 -0.80 0.70 13.15
C LEU A 30 -1.43 0.17 11.85
N VAL A 31 -0.94 0.61 10.68
CA VAL A 31 -1.42 0.11 9.38
C VAL A 31 -1.15 -1.39 9.25
N LEU A 32 0.07 -1.85 9.54
CA LEU A 32 0.41 -3.27 9.45
C LEU A 32 -0.38 -4.12 10.45
N GLN A 33 -0.52 -3.67 11.69
CA GLN A 33 -1.31 -4.36 12.71
C GLN A 33 -2.77 -4.51 12.31
N SER A 34 -3.36 -3.45 11.74
CA SER A 34 -4.75 -3.48 11.27
C SER A 34 -4.93 -4.35 10.02
N ALA A 35 -4.02 -4.22 9.06
CA ALA A 35 -4.10 -4.91 7.77
C ALA A 35 -3.83 -6.41 7.87
N LEU A 36 -2.90 -6.81 8.76
CA LEU A 36 -2.54 -8.22 8.98
C LEU A 36 -3.34 -8.85 10.12
N SER A 37 -4.51 -8.32 10.41
CA SER A 37 -5.46 -8.91 11.36
C SER A 37 -5.98 -10.25 10.85
N GLU A 38 -6.14 -11.21 11.76
CA GLU A 38 -6.56 -12.57 11.48
C GLU A 38 -7.86 -12.92 12.19
N ARG A 39 -8.65 -13.76 11.54
CA ARG A 39 -9.85 -14.38 12.13
C ARG A 39 -9.47 -15.64 12.92
N ALA A 40 -10.44 -16.17 13.67
CA ALA A 40 -10.28 -17.39 14.46
C ALA A 40 -9.90 -18.64 13.62
N ASP A 41 -10.17 -18.63 12.30
CA ASP A 41 -9.77 -19.71 11.38
C ASP A 41 -8.35 -19.52 10.78
N GLY A 42 -7.59 -18.55 11.28
CA GLY A 42 -6.23 -18.23 10.81
C GLY A 42 -6.16 -17.53 9.46
N LYS A 43 -7.30 -17.13 8.89
CA LYS A 43 -7.32 -16.36 7.64
C LYS A 43 -7.37 -14.87 7.91
N TRP A 44 -6.92 -14.08 6.94
CA TRP A 44 -7.00 -12.63 7.02
C TRP A 44 -8.42 -12.16 7.35
N ALA A 45 -8.55 -11.28 8.32
CA ALA A 45 -9.82 -10.60 8.58
C ALA A 45 -10.16 -9.68 7.39
N ALA A 46 -9.17 -9.01 6.81
CA ALA A 46 -9.30 -8.18 5.62
C ALA A 46 -8.83 -8.94 4.37
N LEU A 47 -9.72 -9.15 3.40
CA LEU A 47 -9.37 -9.54 2.03
C LEU A 47 -8.76 -8.35 1.28
N GLU A 48 -9.29 -7.15 1.54
CA GLU A 48 -8.90 -5.91 0.91
C GLU A 48 -8.38 -4.94 1.95
N VAL A 49 -7.26 -4.30 1.67
CA VAL A 49 -6.64 -3.24 2.48
C VAL A 49 -6.52 -1.98 1.63
N GLY A 50 -7.19 -0.91 2.03
CA GLY A 50 -7.05 0.42 1.43
C GLY A 50 -6.21 1.32 2.32
N LEU A 51 -5.10 1.82 1.80
CA LEU A 51 -4.25 2.80 2.47
C LEU A 51 -4.18 4.07 1.64
N VAL A 52 -4.83 5.11 2.12
CA VAL A 52 -4.84 6.42 1.47
C VAL A 52 -4.16 7.44 2.38
N VAL A 53 -3.09 8.01 1.92
CA VAL A 53 -2.35 9.07 2.62
C VAL A 53 -1.61 9.94 1.61
N PRO A 54 -1.48 11.26 1.82
CA PRO A 54 -0.79 12.16 0.92
C PRO A 54 0.63 11.71 0.57
N ARG A 55 1.18 12.26 -0.50
CA ARG A 55 2.54 11.93 -0.95
C ARG A 55 3.58 12.22 0.12
N GLN A 56 4.72 11.50 0.05
CA GLN A 56 5.91 11.65 0.91
C GLN A 56 5.71 11.27 2.39
N ASN A 57 4.56 10.73 2.78
CA ASN A 57 4.35 10.24 4.14
C ASN A 57 5.07 8.92 4.45
N GLY A 58 5.54 8.18 3.45
CA GLY A 58 6.31 6.94 3.66
C GLY A 58 5.53 5.64 3.44
N LYS A 59 4.48 5.65 2.59
CA LYS A 59 3.73 4.43 2.18
C LYS A 59 4.64 3.26 1.80
N GLY A 60 5.68 3.55 1.05
CA GLY A 60 6.59 2.52 0.57
C GLY A 60 7.32 1.73 1.66
N SER A 61 7.51 2.29 2.86
CA SER A 61 8.08 1.54 4.00
C SER A 61 7.11 0.48 4.51
N ILE A 62 5.81 0.80 4.57
CA ILE A 62 4.75 -0.16 4.93
C ILE A 62 4.72 -1.31 3.92
N LEU A 63 4.76 -0.99 2.62
CA LEU A 63 4.77 -2.01 1.57
C LEU A 63 6.02 -2.89 1.63
N GLY A 64 7.20 -2.31 1.84
CA GLY A 64 8.43 -3.08 2.02
C GLY A 64 8.36 -4.03 3.22
N ALA A 65 7.83 -3.57 4.35
CA ALA A 65 7.62 -4.41 5.53
C ALA A 65 6.61 -5.55 5.25
N ARG A 66 5.49 -5.25 4.56
CA ARG A 66 4.49 -6.24 4.15
C ARG A 66 5.08 -7.30 3.22
N GLU A 67 5.91 -6.89 2.28
CA GLU A 67 6.59 -7.76 1.31
C GLU A 67 7.61 -8.68 1.98
N LEU A 68 8.43 -8.14 2.89
CA LEU A 68 9.35 -8.93 3.70
C LEU A 68 8.58 -9.96 4.54
N ALA A 69 7.50 -9.54 5.21
CA ALA A 69 6.68 -10.44 5.99
C ALA A 69 6.10 -11.57 5.13
N GLY A 70 5.59 -11.27 3.95
CA GLY A 70 5.05 -12.28 3.03
C GLY A 70 6.07 -13.33 2.65
N MET A 71 7.30 -12.91 2.30
CA MET A 71 8.36 -13.82 1.87
C MET A 71 8.97 -14.65 2.99
N PHE A 72 9.17 -14.06 4.17
CA PHE A 72 10.01 -14.67 5.20
C PHE A 72 9.26 -15.12 6.46
N LEU A 73 8.02 -14.63 6.66
CA LEU A 73 7.23 -14.90 7.86
C LEU A 73 5.91 -15.63 7.54
N LEU A 74 5.14 -15.14 6.57
CA LEU A 74 3.76 -15.57 6.32
C LEU A 74 3.63 -16.78 5.39
N GLY A 75 4.74 -17.24 4.78
CA GLY A 75 4.75 -18.39 3.88
C GLY A 75 3.99 -18.18 2.57
N GLU A 76 3.85 -16.95 2.12
CA GLU A 76 3.21 -16.64 0.85
C GLU A 76 4.09 -17.11 -0.33
N GLU A 77 3.52 -17.89 -1.24
CA GLU A 77 4.26 -18.43 -2.39
C GLU A 77 4.51 -17.38 -3.46
N LEU A 78 3.52 -16.50 -3.68
CA LEU A 78 3.61 -15.46 -4.70
C LEU A 78 3.03 -14.14 -4.21
N ILE A 79 3.91 -13.15 -4.14
CA ILE A 79 3.58 -11.77 -3.87
C ILE A 79 3.78 -10.97 -5.15
N LEU A 80 2.81 -10.17 -5.53
CA LEU A 80 2.86 -9.32 -6.71
C LEU A 80 2.78 -7.85 -6.31
N HIS A 81 3.84 -7.10 -6.57
CA HIS A 81 3.85 -5.64 -6.45
C HIS A 81 3.61 -5.03 -7.83
N SER A 82 2.48 -4.36 -7.98
CA SER A 82 2.08 -3.75 -9.25
C SER A 82 1.96 -2.23 -9.09
N ALA A 83 2.75 -1.47 -9.85
CA ALA A 83 2.67 -0.02 -9.92
C ALA A 83 2.18 0.45 -11.29
N HIS A 84 1.62 1.67 -11.35
CA HIS A 84 1.21 2.23 -12.64
C HIS A 84 2.43 2.50 -13.53
N GLU A 85 3.46 3.10 -12.96
CA GLU A 85 4.69 3.41 -13.67
C GLU A 85 5.80 2.40 -13.39
N PHE A 86 6.59 2.10 -14.43
CA PHE A 86 7.75 1.23 -14.33
C PHE A 86 8.79 1.74 -13.31
N LYS A 87 9.00 3.06 -13.25
CA LYS A 87 9.92 3.68 -12.28
C LYS A 87 9.51 3.42 -10.83
N THR A 88 8.22 3.51 -10.53
CA THR A 88 7.67 3.24 -9.19
C THR A 88 7.89 1.77 -8.81
N SER A 89 7.60 0.85 -9.73
CA SER A 89 7.87 -0.58 -9.55
C SER A 89 9.36 -0.86 -9.30
N GLN A 90 10.25 -0.25 -10.07
CA GLN A 90 11.70 -0.37 -9.86
C GLN A 90 12.18 0.20 -8.53
N GLN A 91 11.62 1.31 -8.08
CA GLN A 91 11.97 1.88 -6.77
C GLN A 91 11.57 0.96 -5.62
N ALA A 92 10.39 0.34 -5.70
CA ALA A 92 9.95 -0.66 -4.74
C ALA A 92 10.89 -1.88 -4.74
N PHE A 93 11.22 -2.42 -5.91
CA PHE A 93 12.19 -3.51 -6.05
C PHE A 93 13.55 -3.19 -5.41
N ARG A 94 14.14 -2.02 -5.73
CA ARG A 94 15.43 -1.61 -5.18
C ARG A 94 15.40 -1.47 -3.66
N ARG A 95 14.29 -0.97 -3.10
CA ARG A 95 14.11 -0.84 -1.65
C ARG A 95 14.14 -2.20 -0.96
N VAL A 96 13.30 -3.15 -1.39
CA VAL A 96 13.22 -4.48 -0.77
C VAL A 96 14.52 -5.23 -0.95
N ARG A 97 15.12 -5.17 -2.13
CA ARG A 97 16.42 -5.76 -2.40
C ARG A 97 17.49 -5.21 -1.46
N TYR A 98 17.56 -3.88 -1.27
CA TYR A 98 18.51 -3.25 -0.35
C TYR A 98 18.34 -3.73 1.08
N LEU A 99 17.09 -3.83 1.58
CA LEU A 99 16.82 -4.32 2.92
C LEU A 99 17.29 -5.76 3.11
N ILE A 100 17.07 -6.61 2.13
CA ILE A 100 17.49 -8.02 2.16
C ILE A 100 19.02 -8.12 2.10
N GLU A 101 19.67 -7.46 1.14
CA GLU A 101 21.13 -7.52 0.95
C GLU A 101 21.91 -6.95 2.14
N ASN A 102 21.30 -6.10 2.97
CA ASN A 102 21.91 -5.55 4.19
C ASN A 102 21.51 -6.30 5.49
N CYS A 103 20.83 -7.44 5.37
CA CYS A 103 20.49 -8.32 6.49
C CYS A 103 20.94 -9.74 6.18
N ASP A 104 22.07 -10.17 6.77
CA ASP A 104 22.68 -11.47 6.51
C ASP A 104 21.71 -12.64 6.68
N ASP A 105 20.78 -12.56 7.62
CA ASP A 105 19.80 -13.61 7.88
C ASP A 105 18.81 -13.74 6.73
N LEU A 106 18.35 -12.61 6.17
CA LEU A 106 17.43 -12.61 5.04
C LEU A 106 18.15 -12.93 3.72
N ASP A 107 19.33 -12.37 3.50
CA ASP A 107 20.12 -12.62 2.29
C ASP A 107 20.44 -14.10 2.10
N ARG A 108 20.80 -14.80 3.18
CA ARG A 108 21.03 -16.25 3.17
C ARG A 108 19.80 -17.07 2.76
N MET A 109 18.59 -16.55 2.94
CA MET A 109 17.34 -17.21 2.54
C MET A 109 16.98 -16.97 1.07
N VAL A 110 17.62 -16.00 0.43
CA VAL A 110 17.40 -15.71 -1.01
C VAL A 110 18.09 -16.79 -1.87
N LYS A 111 17.36 -17.25 -2.87
CA LYS A 111 17.86 -18.19 -3.90
C LYS A 111 18.35 -17.43 -5.13
N ARG A 112 17.61 -16.41 -5.55
CA ARG A 112 17.89 -15.68 -6.78
C ARG A 112 17.23 -14.31 -6.79
N VAL A 113 17.95 -13.32 -7.31
CA VAL A 113 17.42 -11.99 -7.66
C VAL A 113 17.45 -11.84 -9.17
N ARG A 114 16.31 -11.50 -9.77
CA ARG A 114 16.18 -11.15 -11.19
C ARG A 114 16.14 -9.65 -11.33
N THR A 115 16.98 -9.12 -12.22
CA THR A 115 17.14 -7.67 -12.43
C THR A 115 16.83 -7.22 -13.85
N SER A 116 16.37 -8.15 -14.72
CA SER A 116 15.98 -7.81 -16.10
C SER A 116 14.74 -6.91 -16.09
N ASN A 117 14.76 -5.87 -16.91
CA ASN A 117 13.67 -4.91 -17.00
C ASN A 117 12.33 -5.60 -17.31
N GLY A 118 11.34 -5.35 -16.44
CA GLY A 118 10.00 -5.94 -16.53
C GLY A 118 9.88 -7.37 -15.97
N GLU A 119 10.99 -7.97 -15.50
CA GLU A 119 11.02 -9.28 -14.86
C GLU A 119 11.65 -9.25 -13.46
N GLU A 120 11.71 -8.08 -12.86
CA GLU A 120 12.29 -7.89 -11.53
C GLU A 120 11.57 -8.79 -10.51
N ALA A 121 12.35 -9.63 -9.84
CA ALA A 121 11.82 -10.56 -8.86
C ALA A 121 12.88 -10.97 -7.82
N ILE A 122 12.41 -11.35 -6.64
CA ILE A 122 13.21 -11.97 -5.59
C ILE A 122 12.62 -13.35 -5.31
N GLU A 123 13.43 -14.38 -5.43
CA GLU A 123 13.04 -15.77 -5.23
C GLU A 123 13.76 -16.31 -3.98
N CYS A 124 13.03 -16.86 -3.03
CA CYS A 124 13.57 -17.43 -1.80
C CYS A 124 13.76 -18.96 -1.91
N LYS A 125 14.61 -19.52 -1.05
CA LYS A 125 14.88 -20.96 -0.98
C LYS A 125 13.66 -21.78 -0.52
N ASN A 126 12.76 -21.16 0.25
CA ASN A 126 11.48 -21.76 0.66
C ASN A 126 10.42 -21.84 -0.46
N GLY A 127 10.72 -21.30 -1.66
CA GLY A 127 9.80 -21.24 -2.79
C GLY A 127 9.02 -19.94 -2.93
N SER A 128 9.02 -19.07 -1.93
CA SER A 128 8.37 -17.77 -1.99
C SER A 128 9.00 -16.89 -3.08
N ARG A 129 8.16 -16.12 -3.75
CA ARG A 129 8.59 -15.21 -4.81
C ARG A 129 7.85 -13.90 -4.77
N LEU A 130 8.61 -12.80 -4.75
CA LEU A 130 8.11 -11.45 -4.92
C LEU A 130 8.44 -10.95 -6.33
N ARG A 131 7.41 -10.52 -7.07
CA ARG A 131 7.53 -9.98 -8.42
C ARG A 131 7.09 -8.52 -8.46
N PHE A 132 7.83 -7.74 -9.22
CA PHE A 132 7.53 -6.33 -9.46
C PHE A 132 7.13 -6.13 -10.92
N VAL A 133 5.98 -5.51 -11.15
CA VAL A 133 5.45 -5.34 -12.51
C VAL A 133 4.85 -3.95 -12.69
N ALA A 134 5.07 -3.37 -13.86
CA ALA A 134 4.33 -2.18 -14.28
C ALA A 134 2.98 -2.60 -14.87
N ARG A 135 1.90 -1.88 -14.49
CA ARG A 135 0.57 -2.13 -15.06
C ARG A 135 0.50 -1.58 -16.49
N SER A 136 0.01 -2.41 -17.41
CA SER A 136 -0.44 -1.97 -18.74
C SER A 136 -1.97 -2.12 -18.82
N SER A 137 -2.60 -1.39 -19.73
CA SER A 137 -4.06 -1.40 -19.91
C SER A 137 -4.68 -2.78 -20.21
N GLY A 138 -3.87 -3.77 -20.56
CA GLY A 138 -4.30 -5.15 -20.81
C GLY A 138 -3.91 -6.17 -19.74
N SER A 139 -3.19 -5.78 -18.69
CA SER A 139 -2.51 -6.70 -17.76
C SER A 139 -3.38 -7.33 -16.68
N GLY A 140 -4.68 -7.05 -16.61
CA GLY A 140 -5.56 -7.63 -15.59
C GLY A 140 -5.73 -9.15 -15.68
N ARG A 141 -5.50 -9.74 -16.84
CA ARG A 141 -5.53 -11.19 -17.03
C ARG A 141 -4.15 -11.78 -16.76
N GLY A 142 -4.05 -12.66 -15.76
CA GLY A 142 -2.80 -13.35 -15.40
C GLY A 142 -2.14 -12.87 -14.13
N PHE A 143 -2.70 -11.87 -13.44
CA PHE A 143 -2.32 -11.57 -12.08
C PHE A 143 -2.97 -12.60 -11.16
N THR A 144 -2.17 -13.33 -10.43
CA THR A 144 -2.59 -14.15 -9.29
C THR A 144 -1.51 -14.08 -8.24
N GLY A 145 -1.85 -14.32 -6.99
CA GLY A 145 -0.90 -14.28 -5.89
C GLY A 145 -1.58 -14.45 -4.54
N ASP A 146 -0.81 -14.75 -3.53
CA ASP A 146 -1.28 -14.76 -2.15
C ASP A 146 -1.42 -13.34 -1.61
N CYS A 147 -0.57 -12.43 -2.08
CA CYS A 147 -0.69 -11.01 -1.85
C CYS A 147 -0.50 -10.24 -3.16
N ILE A 148 -1.43 -9.32 -3.46
CA ILE A 148 -1.32 -8.42 -4.60
C ILE A 148 -1.37 -6.99 -4.08
N ILE A 149 -0.31 -6.24 -4.37
CA ILE A 149 -0.17 -4.84 -4.00
C ILE A 149 -0.36 -3.98 -5.24
N PHE A 150 -1.36 -3.11 -5.21
CA PHE A 150 -1.55 -2.06 -6.19
C PHE A 150 -1.03 -0.75 -5.62
N ASP A 151 0.23 -0.44 -5.92
CA ASP A 151 0.76 0.90 -5.66
C ASP A 151 0.25 1.89 -6.71
N GLU A 152 0.02 3.14 -6.32
CA GLU A 152 -0.67 4.13 -7.15
C GLU A 152 -2.06 3.64 -7.62
N ALA A 153 -2.86 3.14 -6.67
CA ALA A 153 -4.15 2.51 -6.96
C ALA A 153 -5.22 3.47 -7.54
N TYR A 154 -4.97 4.79 -7.54
CA TYR A 154 -5.81 5.76 -8.24
C TYR A 154 -5.78 5.58 -9.78
N LYS A 155 -4.84 4.79 -10.29
CA LYS A 155 -4.75 4.37 -11.70
C LYS A 155 -5.10 2.88 -11.87
N LEU A 156 -6.19 2.43 -11.26
CA LEU A 156 -6.66 1.04 -11.31
C LEU A 156 -8.10 0.98 -11.81
N SER A 157 -8.30 0.54 -13.04
CA SER A 157 -9.64 0.48 -13.64
C SER A 157 -10.50 -0.65 -13.06
N ALA A 158 -11.83 -0.45 -13.07
CA ALA A 158 -12.79 -1.48 -12.68
C ALA A 158 -12.67 -2.76 -13.55
N ALA A 159 -12.33 -2.63 -14.82
CA ALA A 159 -12.11 -3.75 -15.72
C ALA A 159 -10.92 -4.63 -15.30
N MET A 160 -9.82 -4.02 -14.82
CA MET A 160 -8.69 -4.77 -14.27
C MET A 160 -9.10 -5.56 -13.03
N MET A 161 -9.90 -4.95 -12.14
CA MET A 161 -10.40 -5.63 -10.95
C MET A 161 -11.33 -6.79 -11.29
N ALA A 162 -12.23 -6.62 -12.26
CA ALA A 162 -13.11 -7.69 -12.71
C ALA A 162 -12.35 -8.88 -13.31
N ALA A 163 -11.22 -8.63 -13.96
CA ALA A 163 -10.37 -9.70 -14.51
C ALA A 163 -9.52 -10.40 -13.42
N LEU A 164 -9.16 -9.69 -12.35
CA LEU A 164 -8.28 -10.18 -11.28
C LEU A 164 -9.04 -10.98 -10.22
N LEU A 165 -10.15 -10.47 -9.71
CA LEU A 165 -10.83 -11.05 -8.55
C LEU A 165 -11.12 -12.56 -8.69
N PRO A 166 -11.57 -13.09 -9.86
CA PRO A 166 -11.78 -14.52 -10.03
C PRO A 166 -10.50 -15.34 -9.86
N THR A 167 -9.33 -14.79 -10.21
CA THR A 167 -8.05 -15.52 -10.12
C THR A 167 -7.60 -15.76 -8.69
N LEU A 168 -8.06 -14.91 -7.75
CA LEU A 168 -7.74 -15.03 -6.33
C LEU A 168 -8.50 -16.16 -5.64
N SER A 169 -9.63 -16.60 -6.21
CA SER A 169 -10.42 -17.71 -5.66
C SER A 169 -9.64 -19.03 -5.58
N ALA A 170 -8.57 -19.17 -6.37
CA ALA A 170 -7.67 -20.31 -6.34
C ALA A 170 -6.65 -20.27 -5.17
N ARG A 171 -6.57 -19.18 -4.43
CA ARG A 171 -5.65 -19.02 -3.30
C ARG A 171 -6.39 -19.23 -1.98
N PRO A 172 -5.77 -19.93 -1.00
CA PRO A 172 -6.46 -20.27 0.26
C PRO A 172 -6.71 -19.07 1.16
N ASN A 173 -5.83 -18.05 1.14
CA ASN A 173 -5.90 -16.88 2.00
C ASN A 173 -5.34 -15.61 1.31
N PRO A 174 -5.92 -15.17 0.18
CA PRO A 174 -5.39 -14.05 -0.57
C PRO A 174 -5.65 -12.72 0.13
N GLN A 175 -4.79 -11.72 -0.17
CA GLN A 175 -4.96 -10.35 0.28
C GLN A 175 -4.64 -9.35 -0.83
N LEU A 176 -5.48 -8.32 -0.98
CA LEU A 176 -5.30 -7.20 -1.90
C LEU A 176 -4.97 -5.92 -1.14
N TRP A 177 -3.98 -5.19 -1.62
CA TRP A 177 -3.61 -3.89 -1.08
C TRP A 177 -3.79 -2.81 -2.15
N TYR A 178 -4.50 -1.76 -1.78
CA TYR A 178 -4.63 -0.52 -2.55
C TYR A 178 -3.90 0.59 -1.82
N THR A 179 -2.76 1.04 -2.33
CA THR A 179 -2.03 2.16 -1.74
C THR A 179 -2.03 3.34 -2.69
N THR A 180 -2.44 4.48 -2.19
CA THR A 180 -2.58 5.68 -3.02
C THR A 180 -2.55 6.96 -2.20
N SER A 181 -2.44 8.12 -2.86
CA SER A 181 -2.95 9.40 -2.41
C SER A 181 -4.37 9.61 -2.95
N SER A 182 -5.07 10.66 -2.54
CA SER A 182 -6.34 11.04 -3.17
C SER A 182 -6.15 11.22 -4.69
N PRO A 183 -7.08 10.71 -5.50
CA PRO A 183 -6.98 10.87 -6.95
C PRO A 183 -7.01 12.36 -7.35
N PRO A 184 -6.04 12.83 -8.16
CA PRO A 184 -6.02 14.22 -8.61
C PRO A 184 -7.14 14.55 -9.59
N GLU A 185 -7.69 13.52 -10.25
CA GLU A 185 -8.74 13.63 -11.25
C GLU A 185 -9.88 12.65 -10.98
N ILE A 186 -11.06 12.96 -11.54
CA ILE A 186 -12.22 12.07 -11.56
C ILE A 186 -12.28 11.48 -12.96
N ASP A 187 -11.75 10.28 -13.10
CA ASP A 187 -11.66 9.54 -14.36
C ASP A 187 -12.05 8.07 -14.17
N GLU A 188 -12.11 7.31 -15.25
CA GLU A 188 -12.41 5.88 -15.23
C GLU A 188 -11.39 5.05 -14.42
N PHE A 189 -10.14 5.53 -14.29
CA PHE A 189 -9.09 4.85 -13.53
C PHE A 189 -9.24 5.06 -12.03
N SER A 190 -9.80 6.20 -11.61
CA SER A 190 -10.03 6.50 -10.19
C SER A 190 -11.34 5.92 -9.66
N GLU A 191 -12.22 5.41 -10.51
CA GLU A 191 -13.53 4.89 -10.14
C GLU A 191 -13.42 3.76 -9.10
N GLN A 192 -12.52 2.81 -9.28
CA GLN A 192 -12.38 1.67 -8.38
C GLN A 192 -12.04 2.11 -6.94
N ILE A 193 -11.07 2.98 -6.79
CA ILE A 193 -10.67 3.45 -5.45
C ILE A 193 -11.75 4.31 -4.79
N ARG A 194 -12.48 5.11 -5.59
CA ARG A 194 -13.63 5.91 -5.11
C ARG A 194 -14.76 5.03 -4.63
N ARG A 195 -15.13 3.99 -5.37
CA ARG A 195 -16.14 2.99 -4.96
C ARG A 195 -15.72 2.27 -3.69
N THR A 196 -14.44 1.92 -3.56
CA THR A 196 -13.94 1.27 -2.35
C THR A 196 -14.00 2.20 -1.15
N LYS A 197 -13.68 3.50 -1.31
CA LYS A 197 -13.87 4.52 -0.27
C LYS A 197 -15.34 4.63 0.15
N VAL A 198 -16.27 4.73 -0.80
CA VAL A 198 -17.71 4.80 -0.48
C VAL A 198 -18.14 3.55 0.30
N ARG A 199 -17.72 2.36 -0.13
CA ARG A 199 -18.02 1.11 0.58
C ARG A 199 -17.46 1.11 2.01
N SER A 200 -16.30 1.72 2.26
CA SER A 200 -15.70 1.79 3.60
C SER A 200 -16.54 2.56 4.62
N THR A 201 -17.47 3.40 4.18
CA THR A 201 -18.37 4.21 5.03
C THR A 201 -19.75 3.59 5.19
N THR A 202 -20.02 2.43 4.61
CA THR A 202 -21.29 1.70 4.78
C THR A 202 -21.30 0.87 6.07
N ASP A 203 -22.47 0.50 6.54
CA ASP A 203 -22.64 -0.36 7.73
C ASP A 203 -22.02 -1.75 7.57
N ASP A 204 -21.94 -2.25 6.34
CA ASP A 204 -21.25 -3.51 6.00
C ASP A 204 -20.21 -3.30 4.88
N PRO A 205 -18.99 -2.92 5.21
CA PRO A 205 -17.92 -2.80 4.23
C PRO A 205 -17.36 -4.16 3.76
N GLY A 206 -17.88 -5.26 4.29
CA GLY A 206 -17.36 -6.60 4.06
C GLY A 206 -15.96 -6.79 4.69
N ARG A 207 -15.12 -7.55 4.00
CA ARG A 207 -13.74 -7.81 4.45
C ARG A 207 -12.77 -6.73 3.98
N LEU A 208 -13.09 -5.46 4.26
CA LEU A 208 -12.29 -4.29 3.91
C LEU A 208 -11.67 -3.67 5.17
N CYS A 209 -10.35 -3.51 5.18
CA CYS A 209 -9.62 -2.64 6.09
C CYS A 209 -9.29 -1.35 5.37
N TRP A 210 -9.96 -0.25 5.71
CA TRP A 210 -9.71 1.06 5.10
C TRP A 210 -9.06 2.00 6.10
N ILE A 211 -7.91 2.56 5.74
CA ILE A 211 -7.15 3.48 6.57
C ILE A 211 -6.82 4.69 5.71
N GLU A 212 -7.25 5.85 6.16
CA GLU A 212 -7.15 7.08 5.38
C GLU A 212 -6.74 8.26 6.24
N TRP A 213 -5.82 9.05 5.73
CA TRP A 213 -5.46 10.38 6.18
C TRP A 213 -5.78 11.36 5.06
N SER A 214 -6.78 12.18 5.30
CA SER A 214 -7.26 13.19 4.34
C SER A 214 -8.00 14.30 5.08
N SER A 215 -8.12 15.45 4.46
CA SER A 215 -8.93 16.55 4.96
C SER A 215 -10.22 16.72 4.16
N GLU A 216 -11.19 17.33 4.79
CA GLU A 216 -12.41 17.78 4.12
C GLU A 216 -12.12 18.93 3.16
N LEU A 217 -12.96 19.07 2.12
CA LEU A 217 -12.84 20.16 1.14
C LEU A 217 -12.96 21.56 1.77
N SER A 218 -13.70 21.66 2.88
CA SER A 218 -13.92 22.90 3.63
C SER A 218 -12.81 23.24 4.63
N ALA A 219 -11.80 22.37 4.79
CA ALA A 219 -10.72 22.59 5.75
C ALA A 219 -9.84 23.78 5.33
N ASP A 220 -9.41 24.58 6.31
CA ASP A 220 -8.51 25.71 6.05
C ASP A 220 -7.11 25.21 5.67
N PRO A 221 -6.65 25.45 4.44
CA PRO A 221 -5.33 25.01 4.00
C PRO A 221 -4.16 25.74 4.69
N ALA A 222 -4.42 26.82 5.42
CA ALA A 222 -3.41 27.55 6.18
C ALA A 222 -3.27 27.05 7.63
N ASP A 223 -4.17 26.19 8.11
CA ASP A 223 -4.14 25.69 9.48
C ASP A 223 -3.13 24.53 9.64
N PRO A 224 -2.06 24.67 10.46
CA PRO A 224 -1.12 23.61 10.75
C PRO A 224 -1.77 22.35 11.37
N ALA A 225 -2.90 22.47 12.06
CA ALA A 225 -3.62 21.33 12.61
C ALA A 225 -4.24 20.47 11.49
N VAL A 226 -4.69 21.09 10.40
CA VAL A 226 -5.16 20.39 9.19
C VAL A 226 -4.00 19.63 8.52
N TRP A 227 -2.80 20.25 8.47
CA TRP A 227 -1.61 19.57 7.94
C TRP A 227 -1.26 18.32 8.75
N ALA A 228 -1.27 18.43 10.08
CA ALA A 228 -0.97 17.33 10.98
C ALA A 228 -2.01 16.21 10.89
N ALA A 229 -3.29 16.54 10.79
CA ALA A 229 -4.36 15.55 10.63
C ALA A 229 -4.27 14.77 9.33
N SER A 230 -3.81 15.41 8.25
CA SER A 230 -3.69 14.77 6.92
C SER A 230 -2.35 14.07 6.70
N ASN A 231 -1.30 14.45 7.43
CA ASN A 231 0.06 13.96 7.22
C ASN A 231 0.63 13.33 8.49
N PRO A 232 0.45 12.02 8.70
CA PRO A 232 0.93 11.35 9.92
C PRO A 232 2.45 11.35 10.06
N ALA A 233 3.20 11.69 9.01
CA ALA A 233 4.65 11.86 9.02
C ALA A 233 5.11 13.32 9.26
N LEU A 234 4.18 14.26 9.48
CA LEU A 234 4.54 15.66 9.74
C LEU A 234 5.38 15.78 11.02
N GLY A 235 6.46 16.57 10.96
CA GLY A 235 7.43 16.73 12.05
C GLY A 235 8.40 15.55 12.21
N ARG A 236 8.27 14.47 11.39
CA ARG A 236 9.20 13.34 11.36
C ARG A 236 9.93 13.23 10.03
N ARG A 237 9.18 13.06 8.94
CA ARG A 237 9.69 12.94 7.55
C ARG A 237 9.34 14.14 6.70
N ILE A 238 8.32 14.88 7.09
CA ILE A 238 7.83 16.08 6.41
C ILE A 238 8.03 17.26 7.34
N ASP A 239 8.84 18.22 6.88
CA ASP A 239 9.11 19.45 7.61
C ASP A 239 7.89 20.39 7.49
N PRO A 240 7.33 20.90 8.61
CA PRO A 240 6.26 21.90 8.56
C PRO A 240 6.61 23.17 7.78
N GLU A 241 7.87 23.63 7.83
CA GLU A 241 8.32 24.80 7.07
C GLU A 241 8.24 24.52 5.56
N PHE A 242 8.54 23.29 5.13
CA PHE A 242 8.41 22.90 3.74
C PHE A 242 6.94 22.86 3.30
N VAL A 243 6.03 22.40 4.16
CA VAL A 243 4.58 22.40 3.86
C VAL A 243 4.07 23.83 3.66
N GLU A 244 4.51 24.78 4.48
CA GLU A 244 4.16 26.20 4.28
C GLU A 244 4.72 26.75 2.96
N ALA A 245 5.94 26.39 2.59
CA ALA A 245 6.52 26.78 1.31
C ALA A 245 5.74 26.18 0.11
N GLU A 246 5.32 24.89 0.21
CA GLU A 246 4.44 24.28 -0.79
C GLU A 246 3.11 25.03 -0.91
N ARG A 247 2.49 25.39 0.21
CA ARG A 247 1.23 26.14 0.24
C ARG A 247 1.33 27.49 -0.46
N GLN A 248 2.46 28.19 -0.30
CA GLN A 248 2.72 29.48 -0.96
C GLN A 248 3.02 29.33 -2.46
N THR A 249 3.62 28.20 -2.87
CA THR A 249 4.11 27.99 -4.23
C THR A 249 3.09 27.30 -5.13
N MET A 250 2.29 26.38 -4.57
CA MET A 250 1.32 25.60 -5.34
C MET A 250 -0.01 26.35 -5.51
N PRO A 251 -0.74 26.14 -6.60
CA PRO A 251 -2.16 26.51 -6.65
C PRO A 251 -2.94 25.86 -5.50
N SER A 252 -3.84 26.61 -4.86
CA SER A 252 -4.56 26.15 -3.66
C SER A 252 -5.26 24.79 -3.85
N GLU A 253 -5.86 24.56 -5.02
CA GLU A 253 -6.52 23.29 -5.33
C GLU A 253 -5.50 22.13 -5.41
N ALA A 254 -4.34 22.36 -6.01
CA ALA A 254 -3.29 21.35 -6.09
C ALA A 254 -2.72 21.03 -4.70
N PHE A 255 -2.49 22.04 -3.86
CA PHE A 255 -2.07 21.85 -2.48
C PHE A 255 -3.10 21.04 -1.67
N ALA A 256 -4.39 21.36 -1.80
CA ALA A 256 -5.46 20.62 -1.14
C ALA A 256 -5.47 19.12 -1.52
N VAL A 257 -5.32 18.81 -2.79
CA VAL A 257 -5.28 17.40 -3.25
C VAL A 257 -3.98 16.71 -2.87
N GLU A 258 -2.83 17.29 -3.19
CA GLU A 258 -1.53 16.61 -3.09
C GLU A 258 -1.00 16.55 -1.65
N ARG A 259 -1.24 17.63 -0.85
CA ARG A 259 -0.73 17.72 0.52
C ARG A 259 -1.76 17.43 1.59
N LEU A 260 -3.02 17.82 1.40
CA LEU A 260 -4.06 17.58 2.39
C LEU A 260 -4.92 16.35 2.08
N GLY A 261 -4.71 15.69 0.95
CA GLY A 261 -5.43 14.48 0.60
C GLY A 261 -6.91 14.69 0.30
N VAL A 262 -7.31 15.92 -0.01
CA VAL A 262 -8.71 16.25 -0.32
C VAL A 262 -9.18 15.49 -1.56
N TRP A 263 -10.34 14.86 -1.47
CA TRP A 263 -10.97 14.19 -2.59
C TRP A 263 -11.83 15.17 -3.39
N LYS A 264 -11.56 15.28 -4.68
CA LYS A 264 -12.44 16.05 -5.56
C LYS A 264 -13.83 15.41 -5.61
N SER A 265 -14.89 16.20 -5.41
CA SER A 265 -16.27 15.77 -5.63
C SER A 265 -16.63 15.87 -7.12
N GLN A 266 -17.52 14.98 -7.57
CA GLN A 266 -18.24 15.24 -8.83
C GLN A 266 -19.16 16.43 -8.55
N SER A 267 -18.95 17.53 -9.28
CA SER A 267 -19.84 18.70 -9.27
C SER A 267 -21.17 18.36 -9.92
#